data_c29a2a165720582fa2b372f0f2b91e75
#
_entry.id   c29a2a165720582fa2b372f0f2b91e75
#
_cell.length_a   1.000
_cell.length_b   1.000
_cell.length_c   1.000
_cell.angle_alpha   90.00
_cell.angle_beta   90.00
_cell.angle_gamma   90.00
#
_symmetry.space_group_name_H-M   'P 1'
#
loop_
_entity.id
_entity.type
_entity.pdbx_description
1 polymer ?
#
loop_
_entity_poly.entity_id
_entity_poly.type
_entity_poly.pdbx_seq_one_letter_code
_entity_poly.pdbx_strand_id
1 'polypeptide(L)'
;RNSVYYDFYEPEIRADFESAGNLEFLLPFVLYLRQRVFSFLELEINKTITFSSQLEKYVPDPDQLARHLNADIYYQEPGARHYQRQGINRSELSFTHPVYHQHFDGFEPDCCMLDLLFQYGPESFRVTDKLLPELAG
;
A
#
# COMPACT_ATOMS: atom_id res chain seq x y z
N ARG A 1 -15.11 8.95 15.62
CA ARG A 1 -15.38 10.26 16.30
C ARG A 1 -14.46 10.57 17.50
N ASN A 2 -13.61 9.68 17.91
CA ASN A 2 -12.77 9.92 19.11
C ASN A 2 -11.28 9.88 18.80
N SER A 3 -10.88 9.61 17.54
CA SER A 3 -9.47 9.72 17.12
C SER A 3 -9.06 11.18 17.05
N VAL A 4 -7.81 11.48 17.41
CA VAL A 4 -7.31 12.85 17.61
C VAL A 4 -7.49 13.74 16.38
N TYR A 5 -7.25 13.19 15.18
CA TYR A 5 -7.29 13.92 13.92
C TYR A 5 -8.50 13.59 13.05
N TYR A 6 -9.51 12.86 13.57
CA TYR A 6 -10.67 12.45 12.79
C TYR A 6 -11.39 13.64 12.17
N ASP A 7 -11.77 14.63 12.99
CA ASP A 7 -12.54 15.79 12.54
C ASP A 7 -11.76 16.67 11.54
N PHE A 8 -10.42 16.53 11.51
CA PHE A 8 -9.57 17.26 10.56
C PHE A 8 -9.56 16.60 9.17
N TYR A 9 -9.39 15.26 9.11
CA TYR A 9 -9.24 14.56 7.83
C TYR A 9 -10.55 13.99 7.26
N GLU A 10 -11.53 13.68 8.10
CA GLU A 10 -12.78 13.04 7.68
C GLU A 10 -13.50 13.80 6.57
N PRO A 11 -13.66 15.14 6.61
CA PRO A 11 -14.36 15.87 5.56
C PRO A 11 -13.69 15.75 4.19
N GLU A 12 -12.35 15.80 4.15
CA GLU A 12 -11.61 15.65 2.89
C GLU A 12 -11.67 14.20 2.38
N ILE A 13 -11.48 13.22 3.26
CA ILE A 13 -11.57 11.81 2.90
C ILE A 13 -12.97 11.46 2.40
N ARG A 14 -14.02 11.98 3.01
CA ARG A 14 -15.41 11.83 2.54
C ARG A 14 -15.56 12.37 1.12
N ALA A 15 -15.10 13.60 0.87
CA ALA A 15 -15.15 14.21 -0.47
C ALA A 15 -14.34 13.41 -1.50
N ASP A 16 -13.20 12.84 -1.10
CA ASP A 16 -12.39 11.95 -1.95
C ASP A 16 -13.15 10.67 -2.31
N PHE A 17 -13.84 10.04 -1.36
CA PHE A 17 -14.67 8.86 -1.63
C PHE A 17 -15.86 9.19 -2.55
N GLU A 18 -16.52 10.32 -2.35
CA GLU A 18 -17.60 10.79 -3.23
C GLU A 18 -17.08 11.04 -4.65
N SER A 19 -15.92 11.67 -4.78
CA SER A 19 -15.27 11.91 -6.08
C SER A 19 -14.85 10.60 -6.75
N ALA A 20 -14.25 9.70 -5.99
CA ALA A 20 -13.84 8.38 -6.48
C ALA A 20 -15.04 7.52 -6.89
N GLY A 21 -16.20 7.67 -6.24
CA GLY A 21 -17.44 6.96 -6.57
C GLY A 21 -17.97 7.23 -7.99
N ASN A 22 -17.50 8.31 -8.63
CA ASN A 22 -17.81 8.60 -10.03
C ASN A 22 -16.90 7.90 -11.04
N LEU A 23 -15.87 7.18 -10.58
CA LEU A 23 -14.97 6.43 -11.45
C LEU A 23 -15.59 5.09 -11.83
N GLU A 24 -15.70 4.84 -13.13
CA GLU A 24 -16.37 3.66 -13.68
C GLU A 24 -15.63 2.35 -13.37
N PHE A 25 -14.30 2.40 -13.27
CA PHE A 25 -13.46 1.21 -13.14
C PHE A 25 -12.77 1.15 -11.78
N LEU A 26 -12.66 -0.07 -11.24
CA LEU A 26 -12.03 -0.33 -9.94
C LEU A 26 -10.57 0.16 -9.86
N LEU A 27 -9.77 -0.03 -10.92
CA LEU A 27 -8.36 0.35 -10.89
C LEU A 27 -8.16 1.86 -10.72
N PRO A 28 -8.77 2.76 -11.51
CA PRO A 28 -8.72 4.20 -11.26
C PRO A 28 -9.21 4.59 -9.87
N PHE A 29 -10.28 3.97 -9.38
CA PHE A 29 -10.81 4.21 -8.04
C PHE A 29 -9.76 3.92 -6.95
N VAL A 30 -9.16 2.71 -6.97
CA VAL A 30 -8.14 2.30 -5.99
C VAL A 30 -6.90 3.18 -6.08
N LEU A 31 -6.45 3.53 -7.30
CA LEU A 31 -5.27 4.37 -7.49
C LEU A 31 -5.50 5.80 -6.97
N TYR A 32 -6.66 6.35 -7.21
CA TYR A 32 -7.03 7.67 -6.71
C TYR A 32 -7.00 7.70 -5.17
N LEU A 33 -7.71 6.79 -4.51
CA LEU A 33 -7.75 6.74 -3.05
C LEU A 33 -6.36 6.48 -2.45
N ARG A 34 -5.57 5.58 -3.05
CA ARG A 34 -4.19 5.34 -2.60
C ARG A 34 -3.35 6.60 -2.68
N GLN A 35 -3.42 7.34 -3.79
CA GLN A 35 -2.68 8.58 -3.96
C GLN A 35 -3.08 9.63 -2.91
N ARG A 36 -4.39 9.74 -2.61
CA ARG A 36 -4.87 10.65 -1.58
C ARG A 36 -4.35 10.30 -0.19
N VAL A 37 -4.42 9.01 0.19
CA VAL A 37 -3.87 8.54 1.48
C VAL A 37 -2.38 8.81 1.58
N PHE A 38 -1.61 8.56 0.52
CA PHE A 38 -0.17 8.85 0.51
C PHE A 38 0.11 10.35 0.62
N SER A 39 -0.71 11.19 -0.01
CA SER A 39 -0.61 12.63 0.12
C SER A 39 -0.84 13.10 1.57
N PHE A 40 -1.86 12.55 2.25
CA PHE A 40 -2.11 12.87 3.67
C PHE A 40 -1.00 12.40 4.60
N LEU A 41 -0.35 11.29 4.27
CA LEU A 41 0.76 10.72 5.04
C LEU A 41 2.12 11.30 4.64
N GLU A 42 2.16 12.24 3.69
CA GLU A 42 3.39 12.81 3.11
C GLU A 42 4.37 11.75 2.58
N LEU A 43 3.83 10.62 2.08
CA LEU A 43 4.62 9.52 1.54
C LEU A 43 4.91 9.74 0.06
N GLU A 44 6.19 9.90 -0.28
CA GLU A 44 6.65 9.96 -1.66
C GLU A 44 7.08 8.58 -2.16
N ILE A 45 6.50 8.14 -3.28
CA ILE A 45 6.91 6.91 -3.95
C ILE A 45 7.81 7.25 -5.15
N ASN A 46 9.10 7.19 -4.95
CA ASN A 46 10.10 7.32 -6.02
C ASN A 46 10.30 5.99 -6.77
N LYS A 47 9.19 5.38 -7.22
CA LYS A 47 9.19 4.11 -7.96
C LYS A 47 8.34 4.25 -9.22
N THR A 48 8.81 3.65 -10.30
CA THR A 48 8.01 3.53 -11.52
C THR A 48 6.92 2.48 -11.31
N ILE A 49 5.67 2.86 -11.55
CA ILE A 49 4.53 1.95 -11.50
C ILE A 49 4.15 1.62 -12.95
N THR A 50 4.23 0.36 -13.29
CA THR A 50 3.85 -0.15 -14.61
C THR A 50 2.57 -1.00 -14.46
N PHE A 51 1.55 -0.70 -15.26
CA PHE A 51 0.34 -1.48 -15.29
C PHE A 51 0.43 -2.57 -16.37
N SER A 52 0.07 -3.79 -16.01
CA SER A 52 0.07 -4.91 -16.95
C SER A 52 -0.83 -4.67 -18.19
N SER A 53 -1.90 -3.88 -18.02
CA SER A 53 -2.79 -3.45 -19.11
C SER A 53 -2.15 -2.47 -20.11
N GLN A 54 -1.02 -1.85 -19.76
CA GLN A 54 -0.28 -0.91 -20.62
C GLN A 54 0.91 -1.56 -21.34
N LEU A 55 1.16 -2.83 -21.06
CA LEU A 55 2.20 -3.58 -21.76
C LEU A 55 1.73 -3.92 -23.18
N GLU A 56 2.64 -3.89 -24.16
CA GLU A 56 2.35 -4.24 -25.54
C GLU A 56 1.76 -5.63 -25.70
N LYS A 57 2.12 -6.53 -24.78
CA LYS A 57 1.60 -7.90 -24.72
C LYS A 57 1.15 -8.22 -23.31
N TYR A 58 -0.09 -8.71 -23.18
CA TYR A 58 -0.57 -9.25 -21.91
C TYR A 58 0.23 -10.50 -21.51
N VAL A 59 0.81 -10.47 -20.32
CA VAL A 59 1.63 -11.55 -19.76
C VAL A 59 1.01 -11.97 -18.43
N PRO A 60 0.19 -13.05 -18.41
CA PRO A 60 -0.52 -13.47 -17.20
C PRO A 60 0.37 -14.20 -16.19
N ASP A 61 1.53 -14.70 -16.63
CA ASP A 61 2.46 -15.44 -15.79
C ASP A 61 3.45 -14.46 -15.13
N PRO A 62 3.53 -14.41 -13.78
CA PRO A 62 4.42 -13.48 -13.08
C PRO A 62 5.89 -13.66 -13.42
N ASP A 63 6.35 -14.88 -13.67
CA ASP A 63 7.76 -15.15 -14.03
C ASP A 63 8.08 -14.60 -15.43
N GLN A 64 7.14 -14.73 -16.37
CA GLN A 64 7.30 -14.14 -17.70
C GLN A 64 7.21 -12.61 -17.64
N LEU A 65 6.33 -12.08 -16.80
CA LEU A 65 6.20 -10.63 -16.61
C LEU A 65 7.49 -10.04 -16.03
N ALA A 66 8.07 -10.67 -15.01
CA ALA A 66 9.30 -10.22 -14.41
C ALA A 66 10.47 -10.23 -15.41
N ARG A 67 10.57 -11.28 -16.24
CA ARG A 67 11.57 -11.32 -17.35
C ARG A 67 11.32 -10.24 -18.40
N HIS A 68 10.06 -10.00 -18.77
CA HIS A 68 9.69 -8.96 -19.71
C HIS A 68 10.07 -7.56 -19.21
N LEU A 69 9.97 -7.35 -17.91
CA LEU A 69 10.34 -6.11 -17.24
C LEU A 69 11.83 -6.04 -16.85
N ASN A 70 12.63 -7.08 -17.16
CA ASN A 70 14.04 -7.23 -16.75
C ASN A 70 14.20 -7.09 -15.23
N ALA A 71 13.27 -7.65 -14.47
CA ALA A 71 13.32 -7.60 -13.01
C ALA A 71 14.34 -8.63 -12.49
N ASP A 72 15.21 -8.21 -11.59
CA ASP A 72 16.21 -9.07 -10.96
C ASP A 72 15.60 -9.94 -9.85
N ILE A 73 14.61 -9.41 -9.16
CA ILE A 73 13.96 -10.05 -8.02
C ILE A 73 12.45 -9.90 -8.13
N TYR A 74 11.75 -10.96 -7.82
CA TYR A 74 10.30 -10.96 -7.61
C TYR A 74 10.00 -11.09 -6.12
N TYR A 75 9.36 -10.07 -5.54
CA TYR A 75 8.91 -10.10 -4.17
C TYR A 75 7.51 -10.71 -4.06
N GLN A 76 7.32 -11.57 -3.10
CA GLN A 76 6.03 -12.22 -2.84
C GLN A 76 5.72 -12.22 -1.34
N GLU A 77 4.45 -12.35 -1.00
CA GLU A 77 4.02 -12.56 0.38
C GLU A 77 4.46 -13.95 0.87
N PRO A 78 4.78 -14.09 2.17
CA PRO A 78 5.07 -15.38 2.77
C PRO A 78 3.94 -16.39 2.54
N GLY A 79 4.30 -17.59 2.05
CA GLY A 79 3.31 -18.64 1.82
C GLY A 79 2.42 -18.49 0.58
N ALA A 80 2.68 -17.55 -0.32
CA ALA A 80 1.97 -17.39 -1.59
C ALA A 80 2.14 -18.62 -2.50
N ARG A 81 1.20 -19.57 -2.41
CA ARG A 81 1.29 -20.89 -3.09
C ARG A 81 1.08 -20.84 -4.61
N HIS A 82 0.35 -19.87 -5.11
CA HIS A 82 -0.06 -19.79 -6.51
C HIS A 82 1.05 -19.27 -7.46
N TYR A 83 2.19 -18.84 -6.91
CA TYR A 83 3.32 -18.32 -7.68
C TYR A 83 4.60 -19.16 -7.52
N GLN A 84 4.48 -20.42 -7.10
CA GLN A 84 5.61 -21.33 -6.91
C GLN A 84 6.09 -21.95 -8.22
N ARG A 85 6.48 -21.12 -9.20
CA ARG A 85 7.11 -21.61 -10.43
C ARG A 85 8.61 -21.34 -10.40
N GLN A 86 9.39 -22.23 -11.03
CA GLN A 86 10.85 -22.11 -11.08
C GLN A 86 11.28 -21.08 -12.13
N GLY A 87 12.29 -20.27 -11.86
CA GLY A 87 12.98 -19.53 -12.89
C GLY A 87 13.33 -18.07 -12.62
N ILE A 88 12.85 -17.45 -11.55
CA ILE A 88 13.23 -16.11 -11.13
C ILE A 88 13.71 -16.12 -9.70
N ASN A 89 14.66 -15.25 -9.39
CA ASN A 89 15.09 -15.01 -8.02
C ASN A 89 13.93 -14.44 -7.23
N ARG A 90 13.47 -15.16 -6.22
CA ARG A 90 12.31 -14.80 -5.40
C ARG A 90 12.77 -14.45 -4.00
N SER A 91 12.19 -13.40 -3.47
CA SER A 91 12.35 -13.02 -2.07
C SER A 91 10.99 -12.92 -1.41
N GLU A 92 10.84 -13.47 -0.23
CA GLU A 92 9.64 -13.26 0.57
C GLU A 92 9.77 -11.93 1.30
N LEU A 93 8.77 -11.08 1.12
CA LEU A 93 8.67 -9.82 1.83
C LEU A 93 8.02 -10.10 3.19
N SER A 94 8.85 -10.26 4.21
CA SER A 94 8.37 -10.33 5.60
C SER A 94 7.98 -8.93 6.05
N PHE A 95 6.79 -8.79 6.59
CA PHE A 95 6.27 -7.55 7.13
C PHE A 95 5.76 -7.77 8.55
N THR A 96 6.28 -6.99 9.49
CA THR A 96 5.80 -6.97 10.86
C THR A 96 5.09 -5.65 11.11
N HIS A 97 3.81 -5.70 11.48
CA HIS A 97 3.08 -4.48 11.79
C HIS A 97 3.74 -3.73 12.97
N PRO A 98 4.09 -2.45 12.80
CA PRO A 98 4.55 -1.64 13.90
C PRO A 98 3.39 -1.43 14.87
N VAL A 99 3.62 -1.70 16.14
CA VAL A 99 2.60 -1.46 17.18
C VAL A 99 2.51 0.04 17.43
N TYR A 100 1.30 0.57 17.36
CA TYR A 100 0.98 1.97 17.64
C TYR A 100 -0.32 2.07 18.44
N HIS A 101 -0.55 3.22 19.06
CA HIS A 101 -1.77 3.45 19.82
C HIS A 101 -2.98 3.56 18.90
N GLN A 102 -3.98 2.73 19.13
CA GLN A 102 -5.28 2.77 18.48
C GLN A 102 -6.35 3.31 19.46
N HIS A 103 -7.54 3.58 18.95
CA HIS A 103 -8.60 4.20 19.77
C HIS A 103 -9.21 3.27 20.84
N PHE A 104 -8.85 2.01 20.87
CA PHE A 104 -9.32 0.98 21.80
C PHE A 104 -8.15 0.36 22.56
N ASP A 105 -8.47 -0.38 23.64
CA ASP A 105 -7.45 -1.08 24.43
C ASP A 105 -6.82 -2.23 23.63
N GLY A 106 -5.51 -2.26 23.59
CA GLY A 106 -4.74 -3.24 22.84
C GLY A 106 -4.27 -2.73 21.47
N PHE A 107 -3.93 -3.65 20.60
CA PHE A 107 -3.50 -3.39 19.23
C PHE A 107 -4.09 -4.45 18.30
N GLU A 108 -4.82 -4.01 17.29
CA GLU A 108 -5.32 -4.85 16.19
C GLU A 108 -4.46 -4.60 14.96
N PRO A 109 -3.71 -5.61 14.48
CA PRO A 109 -2.93 -5.48 13.26
C PRO A 109 -3.85 -5.42 12.01
N ASP A 110 -3.25 -5.16 10.86
CA ASP A 110 -3.93 -5.15 9.55
C ASP A 110 -5.04 -4.09 9.39
N CYS A 111 -5.06 -3.09 10.26
CA CYS A 111 -5.95 -1.95 10.09
C CYS A 111 -5.55 -1.10 8.88
N CYS A 112 -6.54 -0.42 8.28
CA CYS A 112 -6.32 0.50 7.19
C CYS A 112 -5.41 1.66 7.59
N MET A 113 -4.58 2.15 6.66
CA MET A 113 -3.71 3.32 6.88
C MET A 113 -4.48 4.57 7.35
N LEU A 114 -5.79 4.65 7.11
CA LEU A 114 -6.63 5.72 7.65
C LEU A 114 -6.73 5.68 9.17
N ASP A 115 -6.66 4.49 9.79
CA ASP A 115 -6.62 4.38 11.25
C ASP A 115 -5.38 5.08 11.81
N LEU A 116 -4.21 4.83 11.20
CA LEU A 116 -2.97 5.52 11.56
C LEU A 116 -3.10 7.04 11.36
N LEU A 117 -3.61 7.48 10.22
CA LEU A 117 -3.81 8.89 9.91
C LEU A 117 -4.71 9.59 10.93
N PHE A 118 -5.82 8.97 11.31
CA PHE A 118 -6.74 9.53 12.29
C PHE A 118 -6.17 9.60 13.70
N GLN A 119 -5.24 8.70 14.05
CA GLN A 119 -4.60 8.70 15.36
C GLN A 119 -3.40 9.65 15.45
N TYR A 120 -2.56 9.69 14.43
CA TYR A 120 -1.27 10.39 14.44
C TYR A 120 -1.21 11.61 13.53
N GLY A 121 -2.12 11.73 12.57
CA GLY A 121 -2.13 12.86 11.64
C GLY A 121 -0.78 13.05 10.95
N PRO A 122 -0.23 14.29 10.97
CA PRO A 122 1.06 14.61 10.38
C PRO A 122 2.24 13.82 10.99
N GLU A 123 2.07 13.27 12.20
CA GLU A 123 3.09 12.49 12.87
C GLU A 123 3.07 10.99 12.52
N SER A 124 2.25 10.57 11.56
CA SER A 124 2.17 9.17 11.09
C SER A 124 3.52 8.62 10.65
N PHE A 125 4.43 9.47 10.14
CA PHE A 125 5.80 9.09 9.79
C PHE A 125 6.56 8.43 10.94
N ARG A 126 6.30 8.78 12.20
CA ARG A 126 6.93 8.16 13.38
C ARG A 126 6.64 6.66 13.50
N VAL A 127 5.55 6.21 12.89
CA VAL A 127 5.18 4.80 12.84
C VAL A 127 5.72 4.16 11.57
N THR A 128 5.57 4.81 10.42
CA THR A 128 6.00 4.27 9.13
C THR A 128 7.54 4.19 9.01
N ASP A 129 8.28 5.11 9.62
CA ASP A 129 9.75 5.09 9.63
C ASP A 129 10.34 3.86 10.34
N LYS A 130 9.58 3.24 11.24
CA LYS A 130 10.00 1.99 11.89
C LYS A 130 10.07 0.81 10.92
N LEU A 131 9.41 0.92 9.77
CA LEU A 131 9.37 -0.12 8.72
C LEU A 131 10.56 -0.02 7.76
N LEU A 132 11.19 1.15 7.64
CA LEU A 132 12.25 1.38 6.66
C LEU A 132 13.48 0.48 6.83
N PRO A 133 13.96 0.15 8.04
CA PRO A 133 15.10 -0.74 8.24
C PRO A 133 14.84 -2.18 7.75
N GLU A 134 13.58 -2.64 7.81
CA GLU A 134 13.19 -3.99 7.40
C GLU A 134 13.09 -4.12 5.86
N LEU A 135 12.85 -3.01 5.17
CA LEU A 135 12.72 -2.96 3.71
C LEU A 135 14.03 -2.66 2.97
N ALA A 136 15.08 -2.30 3.70
CA ALA A 136 16.39 -1.92 3.15
C ALA A 136 17.40 -3.07 3.13
N GLY A 137 17.01 -4.29 3.55
CA GLY A 137 17.85 -5.48 3.64
C GLY A 137 17.91 -6.29 2.36
#